data_89b730e0d11b0a9a138fb80aeca75ba9
#
_entry.id   89b730e0d11b0a9a138fb80aeca75ba9
#
_cell.length_a   1.000
_cell.length_b   1.000
_cell.length_c   1.000
_cell.angle_alpha   90.00
_cell.angle_beta   90.00
_cell.angle_gamma   90.00
#
_symmetry.space_group_name_H-M   'P 1'
#
loop_
_entity.id
_entity.type
_entity.pdbx_description
1 polymer ?
#
loop_
_entity_poly.entity_id
_entity_poly.type
_entity_poly.pdbx_seq_one_letter_code
_entity_poly.pdbx_strand_id
1 'polypeptide(L)'
;MQVKQPAIYIMANKRNGTIYTGVTSDLIKRVYENKYGDVPGFTQEHGCKFLVYYELIEDMISAIAREKQLKGGSRKKKLALIEKLNPYWEDLYEKLL
;
A
#
# COMPACT_ATOMS: atom_id res chain seq x y z
N MET A 1 13.33 -20.97 5.31
CA MET A 1 13.61 -19.91 4.33
C MET A 1 12.34 -19.16 4.01
N GLN A 2 12.33 -17.85 4.16
CA GLN A 2 11.16 -17.06 3.81
C GLN A 2 11.08 -16.86 2.30
N VAL A 3 9.94 -17.14 1.73
CA VAL A 3 9.66 -16.81 0.34
C VAL A 3 9.15 -15.37 0.31
N LYS A 4 9.88 -14.51 -0.39
CA LYS A 4 9.45 -13.13 -0.55
C LYS A 4 8.36 -13.02 -1.60
N GLN A 5 7.34 -12.22 -1.30
CA GLN A 5 6.21 -12.00 -2.19
C GLN A 5 6.15 -10.53 -2.56
N PRO A 6 6.54 -10.19 -3.80
CA PRO A 6 6.42 -8.80 -4.25
C PRO A 6 4.99 -8.31 -4.24
N ALA A 7 4.82 -7.04 -3.88
CA ALA A 7 3.50 -6.43 -3.81
C ALA A 7 3.59 -4.93 -4.01
N ILE A 8 2.52 -4.34 -4.54
CA ILE A 8 2.30 -2.91 -4.45
C ILE A 8 1.19 -2.70 -3.41
N TYR A 9 1.20 -1.52 -2.80
CA TYR A 9 0.23 -1.22 -1.75
C TYR A 9 -0.08 0.27 -1.72
N ILE A 10 -1.25 0.59 -1.18
CA ILE A 10 -1.64 1.98 -0.93
C ILE A 10 -2.00 2.11 0.55
N MET A 11 -1.35 3.05 1.23
CA MET A 11 -1.65 3.42 2.60
C MET A 11 -2.44 4.72 2.60
N ALA A 12 -3.30 4.89 3.61
CA ALA A 12 -4.08 6.11 3.77
C ALA A 12 -4.07 6.57 5.23
N ASN A 13 -4.27 7.87 5.46
CA ASN A 13 -4.43 8.40 6.82
C ASN A 13 -5.87 8.32 7.29
N LYS A 14 -6.82 8.35 6.38
CA LYS A 14 -8.26 8.22 6.65
C LYS A 14 -9.00 8.01 5.33
N ARG A 15 -10.29 7.70 5.41
CA ARG A 15 -11.13 7.58 4.22
C ARG A 15 -11.10 8.88 3.42
N ASN A 16 -10.84 8.77 2.13
CA ASN A 16 -10.73 9.91 1.20
C ASN A 16 -9.65 10.93 1.59
N GLY A 17 -8.71 10.53 2.45
CA GLY A 17 -7.62 11.39 2.88
C GLY A 17 -6.39 11.29 2.02
N THR A 18 -5.24 11.57 2.63
CA THR A 18 -3.94 11.44 1.97
C THR A 18 -3.62 9.98 1.73
N ILE A 19 -3.13 9.66 0.56
CA ILE A 19 -2.73 8.30 0.20
C ILE A 19 -1.26 8.25 -0.22
N TYR A 20 -0.65 7.09 -0.01
CA TYR A 20 0.73 6.82 -0.38
C TYR A 20 0.81 5.46 -1.09
N THR A 21 1.43 5.43 -2.26
CA THR A 21 1.62 4.20 -3.03
C THR A 21 3.06 3.73 -2.89
N GLY A 22 3.25 2.45 -2.60
CA GLY A 22 4.58 1.88 -2.45
C GLY A 22 4.70 0.51 -3.07
N VAL A 23 5.94 0.00 -3.09
CA VAL A 23 6.28 -1.33 -3.57
C VAL A 23 7.18 -2.00 -2.54
N THR A 24 7.02 -3.30 -2.36
CA THR A 24 7.81 -4.04 -1.37
C THR A 24 7.94 -5.50 -1.78
N SER A 25 8.96 -6.16 -1.27
CA SER A 25 9.10 -7.62 -1.36
C SER A 25 8.52 -8.34 -0.14
N ASP A 26 8.04 -7.58 0.85
CA ASP A 26 7.50 -8.14 2.09
C ASP A 26 6.41 -7.20 2.62
N LEU A 27 5.19 -7.46 2.20
CA LEU A 27 4.06 -6.59 2.48
C LEU A 27 3.76 -6.48 3.98
N ILE A 28 3.72 -7.60 4.68
CA ILE A 28 3.39 -7.63 6.12
C ILE A 28 4.41 -6.79 6.90
N LYS A 29 5.70 -7.01 6.66
CA LYS A 29 6.76 -6.28 7.33
C LYS A 29 6.68 -4.78 7.03
N ARG A 30 6.52 -4.42 5.75
CA ARG A 30 6.48 -3.01 5.34
C ARG A 30 5.28 -2.29 5.94
N VAL A 31 4.11 -2.92 5.94
CA VAL A 31 2.92 -2.31 6.51
C VAL A 31 3.07 -2.17 8.03
N TYR A 32 3.64 -3.17 8.69
CA TYR A 32 3.94 -3.08 10.12
C TYR A 32 4.83 -1.86 10.42
N GLU A 33 5.91 -1.71 9.65
CA GLU A 33 6.82 -0.57 9.80
C GLU A 33 6.10 0.77 9.61
N ASN A 34 5.22 0.85 8.62
CA ASN A 34 4.47 2.07 8.36
C ASN A 34 3.45 2.38 9.46
N LYS A 35 2.84 1.35 10.05
CA LYS A 35 1.84 1.53 11.10
C LYS A 35 2.46 1.92 12.44
N TYR A 36 3.53 1.26 12.80
CA TYR A 36 4.12 1.41 14.14
C TYR A 36 5.45 2.15 14.12
N GLY A 37 5.85 2.57 13.01
CA GLY A 37 6.60 3.63 12.60
C GLY A 37 7.94 4.00 13.13
N ASP A 38 8.90 3.18 12.88
CA ASP A 38 10.27 3.66 13.04
C ASP A 38 10.94 3.95 11.69
N VAL A 39 10.16 3.88 10.60
CA VAL A 39 10.68 4.14 9.26
C VAL A 39 10.41 5.60 8.92
N PRO A 40 11.44 6.44 8.79
CA PRO A 40 11.23 7.81 8.33
C PRO A 40 10.76 7.80 6.89
N GLY A 41 9.87 8.75 6.55
CA GLY A 41 9.39 8.86 5.20
C GLY A 41 7.99 9.43 5.12
N PHE A 42 7.42 9.34 3.92
CA PHE A 42 6.14 9.96 3.61
C PHE A 42 5.01 9.44 4.51
N THR A 43 4.91 8.14 4.72
CA THR A 43 3.82 7.56 5.50
C THR A 43 3.81 8.02 6.94
N GLN A 44 4.98 8.12 7.56
CA GLN A 44 5.12 8.62 8.92
C GLN A 44 4.76 10.09 9.01
N GLU A 45 5.26 10.88 8.07
CA GLU A 45 5.06 12.32 8.02
C GLU A 45 3.59 12.69 7.85
N HIS A 46 2.86 11.92 7.05
CA HIS A 46 1.46 12.20 6.73
C HIS A 46 0.48 11.31 7.48
N GLY A 47 0.97 10.46 8.38
CA GLY A 47 0.11 9.61 9.19
C GLY A 47 -0.65 8.54 8.41
N CYS A 48 -0.11 8.09 7.28
CA CYS A 48 -0.75 7.06 6.45
C CYS A 48 -0.51 5.69 7.05
N LYS A 49 -1.35 5.28 7.99
CA LYS A 49 -1.19 4.05 8.77
C LYS A 49 -2.18 2.94 8.42
N PHE A 50 -3.16 3.22 7.55
CA PHE A 50 -4.14 2.21 7.16
C PHE A 50 -3.77 1.63 5.81
N LEU A 51 -3.67 0.31 5.72
CA LEU A 51 -3.50 -0.37 4.44
C LEU A 51 -4.87 -0.49 3.78
N VAL A 52 -5.09 0.26 2.70
CA VAL A 52 -6.41 0.32 2.07
C VAL A 52 -6.48 -0.43 0.75
N TYR A 53 -5.33 -0.82 0.18
CA TYR A 53 -5.28 -1.54 -1.09
C TYR A 53 -3.93 -2.23 -1.25
N TYR A 54 -3.91 -3.40 -1.87
CA TYR A 54 -2.65 -4.04 -2.27
C TYR A 54 -2.90 -5.00 -3.43
N GLU A 55 -1.82 -5.27 -4.17
CA GLU A 55 -1.79 -6.28 -5.22
C GLU A 55 -0.53 -7.14 -5.02
N LEU A 56 -0.72 -8.45 -5.01
CA LEU A 56 0.42 -9.37 -5.00
C LEU A 56 0.89 -9.53 -6.45
N ILE A 57 2.18 -9.37 -6.67
CA ILE A 57 2.78 -9.35 -8.00
C ILE A 57 3.78 -10.50 -8.09
N GLU A 58 3.93 -11.05 -9.29
CA GLU A 58 4.74 -12.23 -9.51
C GLU A 58 6.23 -12.02 -9.23
N ASP A 59 6.76 -10.85 -9.59
CA ASP A 59 8.19 -10.54 -9.43
C ASP A 59 8.39 -9.05 -9.14
N MET A 60 9.60 -8.70 -8.67
CA MET A 60 9.88 -7.31 -8.28
C MET A 60 9.95 -6.35 -9.46
N ILE A 61 10.40 -6.80 -10.61
CA ILE A 61 10.47 -5.94 -11.80
C ILE A 61 9.05 -5.50 -12.19
N SER A 62 8.13 -6.46 -12.23
CA SER A 62 6.73 -6.18 -12.53
C SER A 62 6.07 -5.32 -11.44
N ALA A 63 6.41 -5.57 -10.18
CA ALA A 63 5.88 -4.79 -9.06
C ALA A 63 6.33 -3.33 -9.14
N ILE A 64 7.60 -3.09 -9.44
CA ILE A 64 8.13 -1.74 -9.59
C ILE A 64 7.44 -1.02 -10.75
N ALA A 65 7.24 -1.72 -11.88
CA ALA A 65 6.54 -1.17 -13.03
C ALA A 65 5.09 -0.80 -12.67
N ARG A 66 4.40 -1.67 -11.93
CA ARG A 66 3.03 -1.42 -11.49
C ARG A 66 2.95 -0.23 -10.54
N GLU A 67 3.88 -0.12 -9.60
CA GLU A 67 3.94 1.02 -8.69
C GLU A 67 4.10 2.34 -9.44
N LYS A 68 5.01 2.36 -10.42
CA LYS A 68 5.20 3.55 -11.26
C LYS A 68 3.95 3.90 -12.04
N GLN A 69 3.26 2.89 -12.57
CA GLN A 69 2.01 3.09 -13.30
C GLN A 69 0.97 3.75 -12.40
N LEU A 70 0.82 3.24 -11.17
CA LEU A 70 -0.14 3.80 -10.23
C LEU A 70 0.25 5.20 -9.78
N LYS A 71 1.52 5.44 -9.50
CA LYS A 71 1.98 6.79 -9.11
C LYS A 71 1.81 7.81 -10.22
N GLY A 72 1.96 7.38 -11.47
CA GLY A 72 1.75 8.24 -12.64
C GLY A 72 0.29 8.46 -12.98
N GLY A 73 -0.62 7.69 -12.38
CA GLY A 73 -2.04 7.82 -12.60
C GLY A 73 -2.67 8.92 -11.75
N SER A 74 -3.91 9.27 -12.09
CA SER A 74 -4.63 10.28 -11.33
C SER A 74 -5.04 9.76 -9.96
N ARG A 75 -5.30 10.68 -9.02
CA ARG A 75 -5.88 10.32 -7.74
C ARG A 75 -7.22 9.60 -7.92
N LYS A 76 -8.05 10.06 -8.84
CA LYS A 76 -9.35 9.47 -9.13
C LYS A 76 -9.24 7.98 -9.47
N LYS A 77 -8.24 7.61 -10.28
CA LYS A 77 -8.01 6.20 -10.64
C LYS A 77 -7.62 5.36 -9.42
N LYS A 78 -6.75 5.91 -8.56
CA LYS A 78 -6.35 5.23 -7.32
C LYS A 78 -7.52 5.04 -6.38
N LEU A 79 -8.34 6.07 -6.22
CA LEU A 79 -9.55 5.97 -5.38
C LEU A 79 -10.50 4.91 -5.92
N ALA A 80 -10.67 4.82 -7.24
CA ALA A 80 -11.53 3.82 -7.86
C ALA A 80 -11.03 2.40 -7.56
N LEU A 81 -9.71 2.17 -7.61
CA LEU A 81 -9.13 0.87 -7.27
C LEU A 81 -9.41 0.51 -5.81
N ILE A 82 -9.20 1.45 -4.90
CA ILE A 82 -9.45 1.23 -3.48
C ILE A 82 -10.92 0.86 -3.26
N GLU A 83 -11.83 1.67 -3.77
CA GLU A 83 -13.25 1.52 -3.49
C GLU A 83 -13.88 0.29 -4.14
N LYS A 84 -13.31 -0.20 -5.22
CA LYS A 84 -13.79 -1.43 -5.86
C LYS A 84 -13.66 -2.64 -4.93
N LEU A 85 -12.57 -2.74 -4.19
CA LEU A 85 -12.28 -3.88 -3.32
C LEU A 85 -12.46 -3.58 -1.84
N ASN A 86 -12.41 -2.30 -1.47
CA ASN A 86 -12.44 -1.87 -0.07
C ASN A 86 -13.24 -0.57 0.04
N PRO A 87 -14.58 -0.63 -0.20
CA PRO A 87 -15.41 0.57 -0.30
C PRO A 87 -15.45 1.40 0.98
N TYR A 88 -15.20 0.80 2.13
CA TYR A 88 -15.22 1.51 3.40
C TYR A 88 -13.83 1.93 3.88
N TRP A 89 -12.79 1.69 3.09
CA TRP A 89 -11.41 2.05 3.43
C TRP A 89 -10.95 1.45 4.76
N GLU A 90 -11.34 0.19 4.99
CA GLU A 90 -10.91 -0.54 6.18
C GLU A 90 -9.41 -0.82 6.12
N ASP A 91 -8.78 -0.91 7.28
CA ASP A 91 -7.39 -1.32 7.37
C ASP A 91 -7.28 -2.82 7.10
N LEU A 92 -6.67 -3.18 5.98
CA LEU A 92 -6.56 -4.57 5.54
C LEU A 92 -5.41 -5.33 6.21
N TYR A 93 -4.63 -4.67 7.08
CA TYR A 93 -3.44 -5.27 7.65
C TYR A 93 -3.74 -6.57 8.39
N GLU A 94 -4.76 -6.58 9.24
CA GLU A 94 -5.09 -7.76 10.02
C GLU A 94 -5.55 -8.94 9.18
N LYS A 95 -6.08 -8.68 8.00
CA LYS A 95 -6.46 -9.73 7.06
C LYS A 95 -5.26 -10.40 6.40
N LEU A 96 -4.07 -9.79 6.48
CA LEU A 96 -2.83 -10.39 5.99
C LEU A 96 -2.25 -11.39 6.98
N LEU A 97 -2.61 -11.29 8.23
CA LEU A 97 -2.08 -12.16 9.30
C LEU A 97 -2.88 -13.50 9.36
#